data_93ae4e9e1f169b453423f24af145c0d2
#
_entry.id   93ae4e9e1f169b453423f24af145c0d2
#
_cell.length_a   1.000
_cell.length_b   1.000
_cell.length_c   1.000
_cell.angle_alpha   90.00
_cell.angle_beta   90.00
_cell.angle_gamma   90.00
#
_symmetry.space_group_name_H-M   'P 1'
#
loop_
_entity.id
_entity.type
_entity.pdbx_description
1 polymer ?
#
loop_
_entity_poly.entity_id
_entity_poly.type
_entity_poly.pdbx_seq_one_letter_code
_entity_poly.pdbx_strand_id
1 'polypeptide(L)'
;MNITKFFLKDFQPKRLEEDNRKKTDNNLSNIKRYCAKIDAAEGFNGIWEIVKDTVKVSLGKHRLGMLLFLDDLPLHLGAYHQLGTNNIVLNRTLVNIVDSVTKSKKIVNAFVYSILTHEYLHALGHVSESEVRSLVYDISKKCFGEDHIVTSLASLIRQES
;
A
#
# COMPACT_ATOMS: atom_id res chain seq x y z
N MET A 1 5.43 13.43 -0.83
CA MET A 1 4.37 13.00 -1.78
C MET A 1 3.05 13.64 -1.37
N ASN A 2 2.41 14.39 -2.25
CA ASN A 2 1.11 15.02 -1.94
C ASN A 2 -0.05 14.08 -2.30
N ILE A 3 -0.30 13.11 -1.45
CA ILE A 3 -1.33 12.08 -1.62
C ILE A 3 -2.74 12.69 -1.66
N THR A 4 -2.97 13.76 -0.92
CA THR A 4 -4.26 14.46 -0.90
C THR A 4 -4.62 15.00 -2.29
N LYS A 5 -3.65 15.57 -3.01
CA LYS A 5 -3.86 16.09 -4.36
C LYS A 5 -4.18 14.99 -5.36
N PHE A 6 -3.61 13.80 -5.16
CA PHE A 6 -3.85 12.61 -5.96
C PHE A 6 -5.29 12.09 -5.82
N PHE A 7 -5.78 11.90 -4.58
CA PHE A 7 -7.13 11.36 -4.36
C PHE A 7 -8.26 12.32 -4.73
N LEU A 8 -8.02 13.63 -4.65
CA LEU A 8 -9.05 14.62 -4.95
C LEU A 8 -9.19 14.96 -6.44
N LYS A 9 -8.20 14.63 -7.28
CA LYS A 9 -8.18 15.08 -8.67
C LYS A 9 -8.48 14.03 -9.73
N ASP A 10 -7.99 12.81 -9.63
CA ASP A 10 -7.89 11.94 -10.81
C ASP A 10 -8.18 10.44 -10.57
N PHE A 11 -8.70 10.04 -9.42
CA PHE A 11 -8.97 8.62 -9.20
C PHE A 11 -10.24 8.18 -9.93
N GLN A 12 -10.08 7.76 -11.19
CA GLN A 12 -11.07 6.99 -11.94
C GLN A 12 -10.63 5.53 -11.94
N PRO A 13 -11.44 4.59 -11.39
CA PRO A 13 -11.12 3.18 -11.55
C PRO A 13 -11.15 2.82 -13.04
N LYS A 14 -9.98 2.51 -13.62
CA LYS A 14 -9.92 2.01 -14.99
C LYS A 14 -10.67 0.68 -15.06
N ARG A 15 -11.56 0.52 -16.02
CA ARG A 15 -12.09 -0.78 -16.42
C ARG A 15 -10.93 -1.65 -16.87
N LEU A 16 -10.80 -2.81 -16.22
CA LEU A 16 -9.74 -3.77 -16.46
C LEU A 16 -10.02 -4.50 -17.78
N GLU A 17 -9.08 -4.41 -18.72
CA GLU A 17 -9.05 -5.32 -19.86
C GLU A 17 -8.39 -6.62 -19.41
N GLU A 18 -9.04 -7.74 -19.65
CA GLU A 18 -8.53 -9.08 -19.34
C GLU A 18 -7.30 -9.38 -20.21
N ASP A 19 -6.10 -9.40 -19.62
CA ASP A 19 -4.89 -9.89 -20.28
C ASP A 19 -4.71 -11.38 -20.00
N ASN A 20 -5.00 -12.21 -21.02
CA ASN A 20 -4.95 -13.68 -21.01
C ASN A 20 -3.53 -14.26 -20.97
N ARG A 21 -2.60 -13.69 -20.19
CA ARG A 21 -1.29 -14.28 -19.98
C ARG A 21 -1.38 -15.47 -19.03
N LYS A 22 -0.98 -16.67 -19.49
CA LYS A 22 -0.88 -17.89 -18.67
C LYS A 22 0.14 -17.67 -17.55
N LYS A 23 -0.32 -17.31 -16.35
CA LYS A 23 0.48 -17.37 -15.13
C LYS A 23 0.47 -18.82 -14.60
N THR A 24 1.59 -19.27 -14.01
CA THR A 24 1.61 -20.58 -13.37
C THR A 24 0.55 -20.64 -12.26
N ASP A 25 -0.14 -21.79 -12.12
CA ASP A 25 -1.26 -21.96 -11.20
C ASP A 25 -0.94 -21.55 -9.75
N ASN A 26 0.30 -21.78 -9.29
CA ASN A 26 0.75 -21.40 -7.96
C ASN A 26 0.83 -19.88 -7.76
N ASN A 27 1.30 -19.12 -8.75
CA ASN A 27 1.36 -17.65 -8.67
C ASN A 27 -0.06 -17.07 -8.66
N LEU A 28 -0.96 -17.60 -9.48
CA LEU A 28 -2.33 -17.15 -9.53
C LEU A 28 -3.08 -17.43 -8.21
N SER A 29 -2.84 -18.58 -7.60
CA SER A 29 -3.40 -18.95 -6.30
C SER A 29 -2.94 -17.99 -5.19
N ASN A 30 -1.65 -17.64 -5.15
CA ASN A 30 -1.10 -16.68 -4.18
C ASN A 30 -1.66 -15.27 -4.39
N ILE A 31 -1.77 -14.82 -5.64
CA ILE A 31 -2.37 -13.52 -5.98
C ILE A 31 -3.82 -13.46 -5.51
N LYS A 32 -4.63 -14.47 -5.80
CA LYS A 32 -6.02 -14.53 -5.35
C LYS A 32 -6.14 -14.48 -3.82
N ARG A 33 -5.25 -15.16 -3.13
CA ARG A 33 -5.20 -15.17 -1.65
C ARG A 33 -4.92 -13.77 -1.09
N TYR A 34 -3.91 -13.06 -1.61
CA TYR A 34 -3.59 -11.72 -1.15
C TYR A 34 -4.68 -10.70 -1.51
N CYS A 35 -5.26 -10.79 -2.71
CA CYS A 35 -6.39 -9.95 -3.09
C CYS A 35 -7.58 -10.13 -2.14
N ALA A 36 -7.94 -11.37 -1.83
CA ALA A 36 -9.02 -11.67 -0.89
C ALA A 36 -8.72 -11.13 0.52
N LYS A 37 -7.48 -11.27 0.99
CA LYS A 37 -7.07 -10.77 2.31
C LYS A 37 -7.17 -9.25 2.41
N ILE A 38 -6.64 -8.52 1.44
CA ILE A 38 -6.65 -7.06 1.49
C ILE A 38 -8.07 -6.50 1.31
N ASP A 39 -8.86 -7.07 0.44
CA ASP A 39 -10.24 -6.64 0.19
C ASP A 39 -11.14 -6.86 1.42
N ALA A 40 -10.88 -7.90 2.19
CA ALA A 40 -11.65 -8.26 3.39
C ALA A 40 -11.03 -7.77 4.70
N ALA A 41 -9.86 -7.13 4.68
CA ALA A 41 -9.17 -6.73 5.91
C ALA A 41 -10.02 -5.79 6.76
N GLU A 42 -10.10 -6.11 8.06
CA GLU A 42 -10.80 -5.32 9.06
C GLU A 42 -9.76 -4.54 9.88
N GLY A 43 -9.84 -3.21 9.83
CA GLY A 43 -8.99 -2.33 10.60
C GLY A 43 -7.52 -2.32 10.16
N PHE A 44 -6.76 -1.44 10.79
CA PHE A 44 -5.37 -1.15 10.40
C PHE A 44 -4.41 -2.30 10.72
N ASN A 45 -4.66 -3.03 11.80
CA ASN A 45 -3.79 -4.16 12.17
C ASN A 45 -3.83 -5.30 11.14
N GLY A 46 -4.99 -5.59 10.57
CA GLY A 46 -5.12 -6.58 9.50
C GLY A 46 -4.33 -6.18 8.26
N ILE A 47 -4.40 -4.93 7.86
CA ILE A 47 -3.63 -4.38 6.74
C ILE A 47 -2.12 -4.41 7.05
N TRP A 48 -1.74 -4.05 8.27
CA TRP A 48 -0.35 -4.05 8.72
C TRP A 48 0.30 -5.44 8.64
N GLU A 49 -0.43 -6.49 9.01
CA GLU A 49 0.05 -7.86 8.86
C GLU A 49 0.29 -8.23 7.38
N ILE A 50 -0.58 -7.78 6.48
CA ILE A 50 -0.41 -8.00 5.04
C ILE A 50 0.81 -7.24 4.51
N VAL A 51 1.05 -6.01 4.96
CA VAL A 51 2.26 -5.24 4.61
C VAL A 51 3.53 -6.02 4.97
N LYS A 52 3.62 -6.47 6.21
CA LYS A 52 4.79 -7.22 6.68
C LYS A 52 5.01 -8.51 5.91
N ASP A 53 3.94 -9.24 5.64
CA ASP A 53 4.00 -10.52 4.93
C ASP A 53 4.40 -10.34 3.45
N THR A 54 3.79 -9.41 2.73
CA THR A 54 4.10 -9.16 1.33
C THR A 54 5.51 -8.63 1.12
N VAL A 55 6.01 -7.78 1.99
CA VAL A 55 7.39 -7.30 1.95
C VAL A 55 8.37 -8.44 2.23
N LYS A 56 8.10 -9.27 3.24
CA LYS A 56 8.92 -10.43 3.57
C LYS A 56 9.00 -11.43 2.42
N VAL A 57 7.87 -11.77 1.83
CA VAL A 57 7.79 -12.70 0.68
C VAL A 57 8.53 -12.14 -0.53
N SER A 58 8.45 -10.84 -0.76
CA SER A 58 9.02 -10.20 -1.95
C SER A 58 10.51 -9.89 -1.82
N LEU A 59 10.97 -9.44 -0.65
CA LEU A 59 12.35 -8.96 -0.44
C LEU A 59 13.16 -9.83 0.53
N GLY A 60 12.54 -10.80 1.21
CA GLY A 60 13.19 -11.58 2.26
C GLY A 60 13.56 -10.77 3.51
N LYS A 61 13.06 -9.56 3.64
CA LYS A 61 13.37 -8.63 4.74
C LYS A 61 12.20 -8.47 5.70
N HIS A 62 12.50 -8.36 6.97
CA HIS A 62 11.54 -8.01 8.01
C HIS A 62 12.24 -7.29 9.16
N ARG A 63 11.49 -6.54 9.93
CA ARG A 63 11.97 -5.87 11.14
C ARG A 63 11.03 -6.19 12.30
N LEU A 64 11.58 -6.79 13.35
CA LEU A 64 10.81 -7.15 14.54
C LEU A 64 10.52 -5.92 15.39
N GLY A 65 9.43 -6.00 16.18
CA GLY A 65 9.08 -4.97 17.14
C GLY A 65 8.54 -3.67 16.54
N MET A 66 8.19 -3.66 15.26
CA MET A 66 7.56 -2.49 14.64
C MET A 66 6.16 -2.27 15.20
N LEU A 67 5.88 -1.02 15.59
CA LEU A 67 4.60 -0.58 16.15
C LEU A 67 3.93 0.41 15.20
N LEU A 68 2.63 0.23 15.03
CA LEU A 68 1.78 1.13 14.24
C LEU A 68 0.96 2.01 15.18
N PHE A 69 1.07 3.31 14.98
CA PHE A 69 0.29 4.33 15.68
C PHE A 69 -0.61 5.08 14.71
N LEU A 70 -1.70 5.60 15.25
CA LEU A 70 -2.62 6.47 14.53
C LEU A 70 -2.58 7.86 15.16
N ASP A 71 -2.46 8.90 14.36
CA ASP A 71 -2.51 10.27 14.81
C ASP A 71 -3.15 11.17 13.74
N ASP A 72 -3.57 12.35 14.14
CA ASP A 72 -4.05 13.38 13.22
C ASP A 72 -2.86 14.22 12.75
N LEU A 73 -2.52 14.09 11.48
CA LEU A 73 -1.37 14.72 10.87
C LEU A 73 -1.82 15.73 9.79
N PRO A 74 -0.94 16.66 9.38
CA PRO A 74 -1.21 17.52 8.22
C PRO A 74 -1.55 16.69 6.97
N LEU A 75 -2.45 17.21 6.12
CA LEU A 75 -3.00 16.45 4.99
C LEU A 75 -1.98 16.07 3.90
N HIS A 76 -0.84 16.75 3.84
CA HIS A 76 0.23 16.39 2.90
C HIS A 76 1.05 15.17 3.35
N LEU A 77 0.84 14.70 4.57
CA LEU A 77 1.59 13.61 5.18
C LEU A 77 0.68 12.40 5.39
N GLY A 78 0.87 11.33 4.63
CA GLY A 78 0.08 10.10 4.77
C GLY A 78 0.46 9.28 5.98
N ALA A 79 1.74 9.12 6.20
CA ALA A 79 2.35 8.47 7.35
C ALA A 79 3.81 8.90 7.46
N TYR A 80 4.46 8.57 8.56
CA TYR A 80 5.90 8.70 8.67
C TYR A 80 6.50 7.61 9.56
N HIS A 81 7.76 7.28 9.29
CA HIS A 81 8.60 6.47 10.16
C HIS A 81 9.52 7.41 10.96
N GLN A 82 9.45 7.33 12.27
CA GLN A 82 10.32 8.08 13.16
C GLN A 82 11.72 7.43 13.19
N LEU A 83 12.70 8.11 12.62
CA LEU A 83 14.08 7.61 12.56
C LEU A 83 14.62 7.25 13.95
N GLY A 84 15.33 6.12 14.03
CA GLY A 84 15.87 5.61 15.28
C GLY A 84 14.86 4.92 16.20
N THR A 85 13.62 4.77 15.75
CA THR A 85 12.56 4.06 16.48
C THR A 85 11.99 2.90 15.67
N ASN A 86 11.12 2.10 16.31
CA ASN A 86 10.32 1.06 15.65
C ASN A 86 8.90 1.52 15.36
N ASN A 87 8.68 2.83 15.25
CA ASN A 87 7.34 3.40 15.17
C ASN A 87 7.05 3.90 13.75
N ILE A 88 5.87 3.50 13.24
CA ILE A 88 5.24 4.12 12.08
C ILE A 88 3.95 4.79 12.56
N VAL A 89 3.75 6.03 12.16
CA VAL A 89 2.54 6.80 12.48
C VAL A 89 1.73 7.04 11.21
N LEU A 90 0.50 6.54 11.20
CA LEU A 90 -0.45 6.69 10.08
C LEU A 90 -1.37 7.88 10.34
N ASN A 91 -1.60 8.70 9.32
CA ASN A 91 -2.50 9.84 9.39
C ASN A 91 -3.98 9.40 9.36
N ARG A 92 -4.60 9.32 10.51
CA ARG A 92 -6.02 8.98 10.66
C ARG A 92 -6.94 9.95 9.93
N THR A 93 -6.65 11.25 9.98
CA THR A 93 -7.45 12.28 9.30
C THR A 93 -7.51 12.05 7.80
N LEU A 94 -6.37 11.77 7.16
CA LEU A 94 -6.30 11.52 5.73
C LEU A 94 -7.05 10.23 5.34
N VAL A 95 -6.92 9.17 6.13
CA VAL A 95 -7.67 7.92 5.92
C VAL A 95 -9.17 8.16 5.97
N ASN A 96 -9.65 8.94 6.95
CA ASN A 96 -11.06 9.30 7.08
C ASN A 96 -11.57 10.12 5.90
N ILE A 97 -10.75 11.01 5.35
CA ILE A 97 -11.08 11.78 4.14
C ILE A 97 -11.23 10.84 2.93
N VAL A 98 -10.28 9.93 2.73
CA VAL A 98 -10.34 8.94 1.64
C VAL A 98 -11.59 8.07 1.77
N ASP A 99 -11.92 7.61 2.96
CA ASP A 99 -13.14 6.84 3.21
C ASP A 99 -14.40 7.65 2.87
N SER A 100 -14.47 8.88 3.31
CA SER A 100 -15.62 9.77 3.04
C SER A 100 -15.82 10.08 1.56
N VAL A 101 -14.73 10.24 0.81
CA VAL A 101 -14.76 10.57 -0.62
C VAL A 101 -15.07 9.34 -1.48
N THR A 102 -14.44 8.21 -1.20
CA THR A 102 -14.54 7.00 -2.02
C THR A 102 -15.69 6.11 -1.63
N LYS A 103 -16.08 6.10 -0.35
CA LYS A 103 -17.11 5.21 0.22
C LYS A 103 -16.86 3.73 -0.14
N SER A 104 -15.60 3.36 -0.24
CA SER A 104 -15.15 2.04 -0.66
C SER A 104 -14.09 1.49 0.29
N LYS A 105 -14.44 0.47 1.04
CA LYS A 105 -13.52 -0.25 1.92
C LYS A 105 -12.30 -0.78 1.17
N LYS A 106 -12.50 -1.29 -0.04
CA LYS A 106 -11.41 -1.80 -0.88
C LYS A 106 -10.39 -0.71 -1.24
N ILE A 107 -10.87 0.47 -1.58
CA ILE A 107 -10.00 1.62 -1.89
C ILE A 107 -9.27 2.09 -0.65
N VAL A 108 -9.96 2.23 0.49
CA VAL A 108 -9.34 2.62 1.75
C VAL A 108 -8.26 1.62 2.17
N ASN A 109 -8.55 0.32 2.11
CA ASN A 109 -7.58 -0.71 2.44
C ASN A 109 -6.36 -0.67 1.53
N ALA A 110 -6.56 -0.51 0.22
CA ALA A 110 -5.48 -0.37 -0.75
C ALA A 110 -4.63 0.88 -0.52
N PHE A 111 -5.26 1.99 -0.18
CA PHE A 111 -4.59 3.25 0.15
C PHE A 111 -3.72 3.10 1.41
N VAL A 112 -4.29 2.57 2.49
CA VAL A 112 -3.56 2.34 3.75
C VAL A 112 -2.40 1.36 3.53
N TYR A 113 -2.63 0.27 2.79
CA TYR A 113 -1.58 -0.68 2.44
C TYR A 113 -0.41 0.00 1.72
N SER A 114 -0.70 0.84 0.72
CA SER A 114 0.33 1.51 -0.08
C SER A 114 1.17 2.46 0.75
N ILE A 115 0.55 3.24 1.62
CA ILE A 115 1.26 4.16 2.52
C ILE A 115 2.11 3.40 3.54
N LEU A 116 1.56 2.39 4.19
CA LEU A 116 2.27 1.62 5.21
C LEU A 116 3.44 0.83 4.61
N THR A 117 3.27 0.29 3.40
CA THR A 117 4.37 -0.39 2.69
C THR A 117 5.50 0.59 2.38
N HIS A 118 5.19 1.79 1.94
CA HIS A 118 6.16 2.85 1.68
C HIS A 118 6.99 3.17 2.93
N GLU A 119 6.33 3.45 4.05
CA GLU A 119 7.02 3.78 5.30
C GLU A 119 7.79 2.58 5.89
N TYR A 120 7.25 1.37 5.73
CA TYR A 120 7.95 0.17 6.17
C TYR A 120 9.25 -0.08 5.39
N LEU A 121 9.26 0.19 4.08
CA LEU A 121 10.48 0.11 3.27
C LEU A 121 11.53 1.13 3.73
N HIS A 122 11.13 2.35 4.08
CA HIS A 122 12.05 3.30 4.73
C HIS A 122 12.59 2.76 6.05
N ALA A 123 11.76 2.17 6.88
CA ALA A 123 12.18 1.54 8.13
C ALA A 123 13.14 0.37 7.93
N LEU A 124 13.07 -0.31 6.78
CA LEU A 124 14.01 -1.38 6.38
C LEU A 124 15.33 -0.86 5.79
N GLY A 125 15.50 0.45 5.66
CA GLY A 125 16.74 1.08 5.23
C GLY A 125 16.76 1.60 3.79
N HIS A 126 15.64 1.54 3.06
CA HIS A 126 15.54 2.15 1.73
C HIS A 126 15.32 3.66 1.86
N VAL A 127 16.32 4.46 1.49
CA VAL A 127 16.32 5.92 1.71
C VAL A 127 15.73 6.71 0.55
N SER A 128 15.97 6.26 -0.69
CA SER A 128 15.52 6.96 -1.89
C SER A 128 14.02 6.87 -2.08
N GLU A 129 13.35 8.01 -2.17
CA GLU A 129 11.91 8.08 -2.46
C GLU A 129 11.53 7.39 -3.78
N SER A 130 12.31 7.60 -4.84
CA SER A 130 12.03 6.96 -6.13
C SER A 130 12.23 5.46 -6.10
N GLU A 131 13.23 4.96 -5.38
CA GLU A 131 13.45 3.54 -5.14
C GLU A 131 12.28 2.92 -4.37
N VAL A 132 11.88 3.55 -3.27
CA VAL A 132 10.76 3.08 -2.45
C VAL A 132 9.47 3.01 -3.25
N ARG A 133 9.14 4.03 -4.03
CA ARG A 133 7.95 4.01 -4.90
C ARG A 133 7.99 2.88 -5.93
N SER A 134 9.14 2.63 -6.53
CA SER A 134 9.31 1.50 -7.45
C SER A 134 9.16 0.16 -6.74
N LEU A 135 9.71 0.00 -5.54
CA LEU A 135 9.56 -1.21 -4.74
C LEU A 135 8.12 -1.46 -4.32
N VAL A 136 7.38 -0.43 -3.91
CA VAL A 136 5.95 -0.55 -3.59
C VAL A 136 5.18 -1.08 -4.80
N TYR A 137 5.45 -0.55 -5.99
CA TYR A 137 4.84 -1.03 -7.22
C TYR A 137 5.20 -2.49 -7.52
N ASP A 138 6.48 -2.86 -7.46
CA ASP A 138 6.94 -4.22 -7.75
C ASP A 138 6.37 -5.26 -6.79
N ILE A 139 6.32 -4.95 -5.49
CA ILE A 139 5.70 -5.79 -4.46
C ILE A 139 4.20 -5.93 -4.72
N SER A 140 3.53 -4.83 -5.02
CA SER A 140 2.08 -4.81 -5.30
C SER A 140 1.75 -5.67 -6.52
N LYS A 141 2.49 -5.49 -7.61
CA LYS A 141 2.32 -6.28 -8.84
C LYS A 141 2.55 -7.78 -8.59
N LYS A 142 3.60 -8.13 -7.85
CA LYS A 142 3.93 -9.52 -7.52
C LYS A 142 2.86 -10.19 -6.67
N CYS A 143 2.37 -9.50 -5.64
CA CYS A 143 1.48 -10.09 -4.65
C CYS A 143 -0.01 -9.98 -5.02
N PHE A 144 -0.43 -8.92 -5.68
CA PHE A 144 -1.84 -8.65 -6.01
C PHE A 144 -2.15 -8.74 -7.51
N GLY A 145 -1.14 -8.82 -8.38
CA GLY A 145 -1.31 -8.79 -9.82
C GLY A 145 -1.46 -7.38 -10.39
N GLU A 146 -1.39 -7.26 -11.71
CA GLU A 146 -1.45 -5.96 -12.40
C GLU A 146 -2.80 -5.27 -12.30
N ASP A 147 -3.87 -6.04 -12.13
CA ASP A 147 -5.25 -5.57 -12.26
C ASP A 147 -5.89 -5.15 -10.94
N HIS A 148 -5.25 -5.45 -9.80
CA HIS A 148 -5.79 -5.08 -8.50
C HIS A 148 -5.60 -3.59 -8.19
N ILE A 149 -6.55 -3.01 -7.43
CA ILE A 149 -6.52 -1.59 -7.04
C ILE A 149 -5.22 -1.19 -6.33
N VAL A 150 -4.65 -2.07 -5.51
CA VAL A 150 -3.35 -1.84 -4.84
C VAL A 150 -2.26 -1.52 -5.87
N THR A 151 -2.17 -2.32 -6.93
CA THR A 151 -1.16 -2.14 -7.98
C THR A 151 -1.43 -0.89 -8.82
N SER A 152 -2.69 -0.60 -9.10
CA SER A 152 -3.08 0.63 -9.81
C SER A 152 -2.69 1.88 -9.03
N LEU A 153 -2.94 1.91 -7.72
CA LEU A 153 -2.51 3.02 -6.85
C LEU A 153 -0.99 3.17 -6.80
N ALA A 154 -0.27 2.06 -6.65
CA ALA A 154 1.19 2.06 -6.63
C ALA A 154 1.78 2.57 -7.95
N SER A 155 1.19 2.20 -9.09
CA SER A 155 1.58 2.68 -10.42
C SER A 155 1.41 4.19 -10.55
N LEU A 156 0.29 4.73 -10.10
CA LEU A 156 0.01 6.16 -10.14
C LEU A 156 0.97 6.96 -9.24
N ILE A 157 1.21 6.48 -8.03
CA ILE A 157 2.14 7.09 -7.08
C ILE A 157 3.57 7.07 -7.63
N ARG A 158 3.99 6.00 -8.29
CA ARG A 158 5.32 5.90 -8.91
C ARG A 158 5.53 6.94 -10.01
N GLN A 159 4.49 7.31 -10.75
CA GLN A 159 4.55 8.30 -11.82
C GLN A 159 4.61 9.75 -11.33
N GLU A 160 4.25 10.02 -10.08
CA GLU A 160 4.36 11.33 -9.45
C GLU A 160 5.80 11.60 -8.99
N SER A 161 6.71 11.79 -9.89
CA SER A 161 8.08 12.20 -9.56
C SER A 161 8.32 13.68 -9.82
#